data_41e0d92676f24a47d4dde0429013d547
#
_entry.id   41e0d92676f24a47d4dde0429013d547
#
_cell.length_a   1.000
_cell.length_b   1.000
_cell.length_c   1.000
_cell.angle_alpha   90.00
_cell.angle_beta   90.00
_cell.angle_gamma   90.00
#
_symmetry.space_group_name_H-M   'P 1'
#
loop_
_entity.id
_entity.type
_entity.pdbx_description
1 polymer ?
#
loop_
_entity_poly.entity_id
_entity_poly.type
_entity_poly.pdbx_seq_one_letter_code
_entity_poly.pdbx_strand_id
1 'polypeptide(L)'
;MNTYKIRTIAYGIILGSFVAGSFFEQDTSRTIAASTEEGNLSLVANGEDFVRQGFVSKDGWQIDFDNLYVNVGETIAYSAESSFEPQKNDTKDSIEYQTKVELVNEAQVADLAAGDAEADPIVVAEANVNPGFYNALAWEVTTADANSPIAGKTMNLIGTASKDGEAIDFDLSFNQPTAYVCGEFIGDERQGMVDADTPGTVEMTFHFDHVFGDLDTPPEDALNQDALGFQPLAELASNGTVELDEESLASQLPASDYERLQEAIAGLGHVGEGHCVVTSSQ
;
A
#
# COMPACT_ATOMS: atom_id res chain seq x y z
N MET A 1 -62.22 41.74 -0.41
CA MET A 1 -62.69 43.15 -0.69
C MET A 1 -61.49 43.95 -1.18
N ASN A 2 -61.60 44.42 -2.41
CA ASN A 2 -60.85 45.54 -3.04
C ASN A 2 -59.35 45.27 -3.37
N THR A 3 -58.88 45.71 -4.52
CA THR A 3 -59.43 46.20 -5.82
C THR A 3 -58.26 46.23 -6.80
N TYR A 4 -58.53 45.81 -8.01
CA TYR A 4 -57.72 46.00 -9.21
C TYR A 4 -57.37 47.44 -9.48
N LYS A 5 -56.14 47.74 -9.94
CA LYS A 5 -55.91 48.90 -10.80
C LYS A 5 -55.08 48.53 -12.03
N ILE A 6 -55.80 48.48 -13.14
CA ILE A 6 -55.30 48.48 -14.50
C ILE A 6 -54.78 49.89 -14.81
N ARG A 7 -53.62 49.99 -15.45
CA ARG A 7 -53.18 51.18 -16.19
C ARG A 7 -52.69 50.81 -17.58
N THR A 8 -53.50 51.15 -18.55
CA THR A 8 -53.20 51.15 -19.99
C THR A 8 -52.39 52.42 -20.33
N ILE A 9 -51.32 52.28 -21.14
CA ILE A 9 -50.70 53.38 -21.88
C ILE A 9 -50.16 52.87 -23.21
N ALA A 10 -50.81 53.32 -24.21
CA ALA A 10 -50.57 53.87 -25.55
C ALA A 10 -49.31 53.45 -26.35
N TYR A 11 -49.64 53.07 -27.56
CA TYR A 11 -48.78 52.88 -28.74
C TYR A 11 -48.08 54.16 -29.17
N GLY A 12 -46.78 54.08 -29.46
CA GLY A 12 -46.06 55.04 -30.28
C GLY A 12 -45.34 54.35 -31.41
N ILE A 13 -45.79 54.49 -32.63
CA ILE A 13 -45.12 53.99 -33.85
C ILE A 13 -44.06 55.02 -34.24
N ILE A 14 -42.80 54.55 -34.35
CA ILE A 14 -41.72 55.29 -35.02
C ILE A 14 -41.21 54.44 -36.13
N LEU A 15 -41.44 54.86 -37.38
CA LEU A 15 -40.73 54.34 -38.58
C LEU A 15 -39.28 54.88 -38.56
N GLY A 16 -38.31 54.02 -38.67
CA GLY A 16 -36.87 54.35 -38.79
C GLY A 16 -36.12 53.33 -39.61
N SER A 17 -35.68 53.72 -40.72
CA SER A 17 -34.90 53.23 -41.86
C SER A 17 -34.00 52.03 -41.61
N PHE A 18 -34.10 51.03 -42.50
CA PHE A 18 -33.18 49.93 -42.67
C PHE A 18 -31.77 50.40 -43.09
N VAL A 19 -30.77 50.11 -42.29
CA VAL A 19 -29.38 50.03 -42.71
C VAL A 19 -28.96 48.56 -42.54
N ALA A 20 -28.70 47.91 -43.68
CA ALA A 20 -28.17 46.56 -43.70
C ALA A 20 -26.68 46.61 -43.27
N GLY A 21 -26.43 46.30 -42.00
CA GLY A 21 -25.10 46.02 -41.45
C GLY A 21 -24.94 44.53 -41.30
N SER A 22 -24.06 43.94 -42.07
CA SER A 22 -23.63 42.54 -41.94
C SER A 22 -22.96 42.34 -40.57
N PHE A 23 -23.70 41.77 -39.63
CA PHE A 23 -23.07 41.27 -38.39
C PHE A 23 -22.40 39.94 -38.69
N PHE A 24 -21.08 39.95 -38.73
CA PHE A 24 -20.28 38.75 -38.50
C PHE A 24 -20.50 38.34 -37.05
N GLU A 25 -21.30 37.32 -36.83
CA GLU A 25 -21.28 36.58 -35.56
C GLU A 25 -19.93 35.90 -35.47
N GLN A 26 -19.00 36.46 -34.66
CA GLN A 26 -17.89 35.73 -34.14
C GLN A 26 -18.46 34.76 -33.10
N ASP A 27 -18.64 33.52 -33.53
CA ASP A 27 -18.86 32.39 -32.64
C ASP A 27 -17.58 32.19 -31.81
N THR A 28 -17.50 32.89 -30.68
CA THR A 28 -16.51 32.62 -29.65
C THR A 28 -16.99 31.42 -28.85
N SER A 29 -16.85 30.23 -29.46
CA SER A 29 -16.80 29.00 -28.71
C SER A 29 -15.58 29.08 -27.79
N ARG A 30 -15.77 29.69 -26.60
CA ARG A 30 -14.86 29.51 -25.48
C ARG A 30 -14.98 28.03 -25.06
N THR A 31 -14.12 27.21 -25.60
CA THR A 31 -13.79 25.95 -24.96
C THR A 31 -13.22 26.31 -23.59
N ILE A 32 -14.05 26.28 -22.57
CA ILE A 32 -13.60 26.25 -21.19
C ILE A 32 -12.91 24.88 -21.11
N ALA A 33 -11.59 24.86 -21.25
CA ALA A 33 -10.83 23.76 -20.77
C ALA A 33 -11.13 23.72 -19.25
N ALA A 34 -11.88 22.73 -18.82
CA ALA A 34 -11.95 22.41 -17.41
C ALA A 34 -10.51 22.07 -17.02
N SER A 35 -9.85 22.97 -16.30
CA SER A 35 -8.68 22.61 -15.53
C SER A 35 -9.23 21.65 -14.46
N THR A 36 -9.05 20.37 -14.66
CA THR A 36 -9.16 19.41 -13.57
C THR A 36 -8.02 19.78 -12.64
N GLU A 37 -8.32 20.42 -11.51
CA GLU A 37 -7.33 20.60 -10.46
C GLU A 37 -6.90 19.20 -10.05
N GLU A 38 -5.60 18.94 -10.12
CA GLU A 38 -5.02 17.68 -9.70
C GLU A 38 -5.10 17.57 -8.18
N GLY A 39 -5.35 16.38 -7.67
CA GLY A 39 -5.22 16.05 -6.25
C GLY A 39 -3.88 15.37 -5.98
N ASN A 40 -3.60 15.05 -4.73
CA ASN A 40 -2.40 14.32 -4.31
C ASN A 40 -2.76 12.89 -3.90
N LEU A 41 -1.99 11.91 -4.33
CA LEU A 41 -2.06 10.52 -3.91
C LEU A 41 -0.74 10.13 -3.28
N SER A 42 -0.78 9.72 -2.00
CA SER A 42 0.38 9.23 -1.25
C SER A 42 0.37 7.70 -1.20
N LEU A 43 1.51 7.09 -1.44
CA LEU A 43 1.79 5.69 -1.17
C LEU A 43 2.53 5.59 0.15
N VAL A 44 2.01 4.81 1.09
CA VAL A 44 2.64 4.55 2.37
C VAL A 44 2.92 3.06 2.56
N ALA A 45 3.93 2.75 3.37
CA ALA A 45 4.25 1.40 3.82
C ALA A 45 4.05 1.31 5.34
N ASN A 46 3.41 0.25 5.79
CA ASN A 46 3.05 0.01 7.18
C ASN A 46 3.36 -1.43 7.60
N GLY A 47 3.97 -1.60 8.77
CA GLY A 47 4.17 -2.91 9.40
C GLY A 47 3.18 -3.17 10.54
N GLU A 48 2.14 -2.35 10.62
CA GLU A 48 1.18 -2.25 11.73
C GLU A 48 1.82 -1.85 13.07
N ASP A 49 0.99 -1.65 14.08
CA ASP A 49 1.41 -1.17 15.40
C ASP A 49 2.45 -2.06 16.06
N PHE A 50 2.32 -3.37 15.91
CA PHE A 50 3.18 -4.35 16.56
C PHE A 50 4.64 -4.31 16.07
N VAL A 51 4.91 -3.83 14.85
CA VAL A 51 6.30 -3.66 14.40
C VAL A 51 7.05 -2.62 15.22
N ARG A 52 6.37 -1.56 15.69
CA ARG A 52 6.94 -0.50 16.52
C ARG A 52 6.72 -0.71 18.02
N GLN A 53 5.70 -1.46 18.41
CA GLN A 53 5.34 -1.69 19.81
C GLN A 53 5.85 -3.02 20.33
N GLY A 54 6.29 -3.91 19.44
CA GLY A 54 6.60 -5.30 19.76
C GLY A 54 5.33 -6.13 19.98
N PHE A 55 5.47 -7.45 19.92
CA PHE A 55 4.39 -8.41 20.15
C PHE A 55 4.94 -9.75 20.64
N VAL A 56 4.04 -10.62 21.12
CA VAL A 56 4.43 -11.96 21.57
C VAL A 56 4.08 -13.00 20.52
N SER A 57 5.09 -13.68 19.98
CA SER A 57 4.92 -14.75 19.00
C SER A 57 4.07 -15.91 19.54
N LYS A 58 3.52 -16.75 18.66
CA LYS A 58 2.69 -17.92 19.03
C LYS A 58 3.35 -18.87 20.03
N ASP A 59 4.65 -18.90 20.08
CA ASP A 59 5.49 -19.77 20.94
C ASP A 59 6.06 -19.04 22.15
N GLY A 60 5.59 -17.79 22.40
CA GLY A 60 5.82 -17.06 23.65
C GLY A 60 7.09 -16.23 23.70
N TRP A 61 7.71 -15.93 22.56
CA TRP A 61 8.82 -14.98 22.47
C TRP A 61 8.27 -13.55 22.28
N GLN A 62 8.69 -12.60 23.11
CA GLN A 62 8.50 -11.19 22.86
C GLN A 62 9.43 -10.78 21.71
N ILE A 63 8.88 -10.23 20.65
CA ILE A 63 9.61 -9.77 19.47
C ILE A 63 9.61 -8.25 19.48
N ASP A 64 10.78 -7.64 19.42
CA ASP A 64 10.97 -6.20 19.35
C ASP A 64 11.92 -5.90 18.17
N PHE A 65 11.47 -5.08 17.20
CA PHE A 65 12.27 -4.72 16.03
C PHE A 65 13.07 -3.44 16.28
N ASP A 66 14.35 -3.47 15.95
CA ASP A 66 15.22 -2.28 15.87
C ASP A 66 15.11 -1.62 14.50
N ASN A 67 15.09 -2.45 13.45
CA ASN A 67 14.85 -2.05 12.07
C ASN A 67 14.10 -3.17 11.34
N LEU A 68 13.23 -2.78 10.44
CA LEU A 68 12.53 -3.69 9.56
C LEU A 68 12.50 -3.10 8.15
N TYR A 69 13.51 -3.47 7.36
CA TYR A 69 13.67 -2.93 6.02
C TYR A 69 12.96 -3.75 4.98
N VAL A 70 12.23 -3.06 4.09
CA VAL A 70 11.63 -3.62 2.87
C VAL A 70 12.04 -2.76 1.69
N ASN A 71 12.51 -3.36 0.59
CA ASN A 71 12.83 -2.63 -0.62
C ASN A 71 11.65 -2.66 -1.60
N VAL A 72 10.87 -1.58 -1.61
CA VAL A 72 9.69 -1.42 -2.45
C VAL A 72 10.12 -1.09 -3.87
N GLY A 73 9.71 -1.91 -4.83
CA GLY A 73 9.95 -1.77 -6.26
C GLY A 73 8.81 -1.05 -7.00
N GLU A 74 8.63 -1.39 -8.28
CA GLU A 74 7.58 -0.80 -9.10
C GLU A 74 6.24 -0.86 -8.39
N THR A 75 5.56 0.28 -8.30
CA THR A 75 4.24 0.38 -7.69
C THR A 75 3.32 1.23 -8.55
N ILE A 76 2.17 0.66 -8.92
CA ILE A 76 1.19 1.28 -9.80
C ILE A 76 -0.18 1.25 -9.13
N ALA A 77 -0.80 2.42 -8.97
CA ALA A 77 -2.19 2.54 -8.54
C ALA A 77 -3.11 2.68 -9.76
N TYR A 78 -4.25 2.01 -9.71
CA TYR A 78 -5.24 1.98 -10.79
C TYR A 78 -6.59 2.49 -10.31
N SER A 79 -7.23 3.35 -11.13
CA SER A 79 -8.67 3.60 -11.04
C SER A 79 -9.35 2.57 -11.92
N ALA A 80 -9.73 1.43 -11.33
CA ALA A 80 -10.40 0.35 -12.04
C ALA A 80 -11.84 0.73 -12.40
N GLU A 81 -12.34 0.23 -13.54
CA GLU A 81 -13.70 0.54 -14.04
C GLU A 81 -14.80 -0.05 -13.13
N SER A 82 -14.48 -1.12 -12.42
CA SER A 82 -15.33 -1.76 -11.41
C SER A 82 -14.46 -2.17 -10.22
N SER A 83 -15.07 -2.59 -9.10
CA SER A 83 -14.34 -3.24 -8.02
C SER A 83 -13.46 -4.35 -8.60
N PHE A 84 -12.16 -4.25 -8.33
CA PHE A 84 -11.22 -5.27 -8.73
C PHE A 84 -10.99 -6.21 -7.54
N GLU A 85 -11.34 -7.48 -7.74
CA GLU A 85 -11.10 -8.54 -6.75
C GLU A 85 -9.99 -9.44 -7.30
N PRO A 86 -8.76 -9.37 -6.76
CA PRO A 86 -7.68 -10.24 -7.21
C PRO A 86 -8.01 -11.70 -6.93
N GLN A 87 -7.74 -12.55 -7.92
CA GLN A 87 -7.90 -13.98 -7.83
C GLN A 87 -6.57 -14.68 -8.02
N LYS A 88 -6.48 -15.91 -7.57
CA LYS A 88 -5.26 -16.72 -7.77
C LYS A 88 -4.99 -16.87 -9.27
N ASN A 89 -3.88 -16.36 -9.74
CA ASN A 89 -3.37 -16.26 -11.11
C ASN A 89 -3.69 -14.94 -11.83
N ASP A 90 -4.32 -13.96 -11.17
CA ASP A 90 -4.43 -12.61 -11.72
C ASP A 90 -3.05 -11.94 -11.70
N THR A 91 -2.85 -11.04 -12.65
CA THR A 91 -1.63 -10.24 -12.78
C THR A 91 -2.03 -8.78 -12.93
N LYS A 92 -1.05 -7.86 -12.80
CA LYS A 92 -1.30 -6.44 -13.04
C LYS A 92 -1.90 -6.16 -14.43
N ASP A 93 -1.65 -7.01 -15.42
CA ASP A 93 -2.18 -6.89 -16.78
C ASP A 93 -3.66 -7.26 -16.90
N SER A 94 -4.23 -7.93 -15.89
CA SER A 94 -5.66 -8.30 -15.84
C SER A 94 -6.56 -7.17 -15.33
N ILE A 95 -5.99 -6.07 -14.81
CA ILE A 95 -6.75 -4.94 -14.27
C ILE A 95 -7.29 -4.09 -15.42
N GLU A 96 -8.62 -4.03 -15.55
CA GLU A 96 -9.31 -3.09 -16.45
C GLU A 96 -9.44 -1.74 -15.74
N TYR A 97 -8.84 -0.68 -16.28
CA TYR A 97 -8.75 0.63 -15.63
C TYR A 97 -9.08 1.79 -16.56
N GLN A 98 -9.57 2.88 -15.99
CA GLN A 98 -9.72 4.18 -16.66
C GLN A 98 -8.43 5.00 -16.61
N THR A 99 -7.75 4.98 -15.48
CA THR A 99 -6.50 5.69 -15.23
C THR A 99 -5.57 4.84 -14.40
N LYS A 100 -4.28 4.96 -14.65
CA LYS A 100 -3.24 4.42 -13.77
C LYS A 100 -2.17 5.48 -13.49
N VAL A 101 -1.50 5.34 -12.36
CA VAL A 101 -0.36 6.17 -11.98
C VAL A 101 0.76 5.29 -11.46
N GLU A 102 1.97 5.51 -11.99
CA GLU A 102 3.19 4.87 -11.49
C GLU A 102 3.68 5.71 -10.31
N LEU A 103 3.56 5.15 -9.09
CA LEU A 103 3.96 5.81 -7.85
C LEU A 103 5.44 5.61 -7.55
N VAL A 104 5.97 4.40 -7.78
CA VAL A 104 7.39 4.08 -7.61
C VAL A 104 7.94 3.54 -8.93
N ASN A 105 8.95 4.22 -9.47
CA ASN A 105 9.67 3.81 -10.69
C ASN A 105 11.08 3.29 -10.38
N GLU A 106 11.70 3.82 -9.31
CA GLU A 106 13.01 3.39 -8.81
C GLU A 106 12.82 2.84 -7.40
N ALA A 107 13.35 1.64 -7.16
CA ALA A 107 13.15 0.96 -5.89
C ALA A 107 13.67 1.79 -4.70
N GLN A 108 12.93 1.75 -3.59
CA GLN A 108 13.21 2.51 -2.37
C GLN A 108 13.12 1.61 -1.13
N VAL A 109 14.07 1.77 -0.21
CA VAL A 109 14.03 1.07 1.07
C VAL A 109 13.16 1.86 2.05
N ALA A 110 12.15 1.19 2.60
CA ALA A 110 11.39 1.65 3.75
C ALA A 110 11.84 0.88 5.00
N ASP A 111 12.01 1.59 6.12
CA ASP A 111 12.19 0.99 7.44
C ASP A 111 10.86 1.08 8.19
N LEU A 112 10.13 -0.02 8.25
CA LEU A 112 8.79 -0.07 8.85
C LEU A 112 8.80 0.11 10.37
N ALA A 113 9.95 -0.12 11.02
CA ALA A 113 10.15 0.11 12.44
C ALA A 113 10.52 1.56 12.77
N ALA A 114 10.75 2.42 11.77
CA ALA A 114 11.15 3.80 12.00
C ALA A 114 10.03 4.61 12.67
N GLY A 115 10.41 5.45 13.64
CA GLY A 115 9.49 6.29 14.41
C GLY A 115 9.23 5.75 15.81
N ASP A 116 8.30 6.38 16.50
CA ASP A 116 7.79 5.90 17.80
C ASP A 116 6.53 5.05 17.60
N ALA A 117 6.00 4.53 18.70
CA ALA A 117 4.82 3.65 18.70
C ALA A 117 3.55 4.25 18.07
N GLU A 118 3.48 5.57 17.98
CA GLU A 118 2.32 6.31 17.46
C GLU A 118 2.64 6.99 16.10
N ALA A 119 3.80 6.67 15.50
CA ALA A 119 4.22 7.29 14.25
C ALA A 119 3.31 6.88 13.08
N ASP A 120 3.05 7.82 12.18
CA ASP A 120 2.33 7.54 10.94
C ASP A 120 3.10 6.51 10.07
N PRO A 121 2.41 5.77 9.18
CA PRO A 121 3.04 4.92 8.17
C PRO A 121 4.11 5.64 7.35
N ILE A 122 5.08 4.91 6.85
CA ILE A 122 6.22 5.47 6.11
C ILE A 122 5.78 5.92 4.72
N VAL A 123 5.89 7.21 4.42
CA VAL A 123 5.63 7.72 3.06
C VAL A 123 6.72 7.22 2.11
N VAL A 124 6.35 6.42 1.12
CA VAL A 124 7.25 5.89 0.09
C VAL A 124 7.26 6.78 -1.15
N ALA A 125 6.09 7.24 -1.60
CA ALA A 125 5.97 8.09 -2.77
C ALA A 125 4.73 8.99 -2.70
N GLU A 126 4.77 10.10 -3.45
CA GLU A 126 3.62 10.98 -3.66
C GLU A 126 3.53 11.35 -5.14
N ALA A 127 2.31 11.47 -5.67
CA ALA A 127 2.06 11.88 -7.03
C ALA A 127 0.85 12.81 -7.14
N ASN A 128 0.94 13.81 -8.04
CA ASN A 128 -0.23 14.57 -8.45
C ASN A 128 -1.02 13.75 -9.46
N VAL A 129 -2.30 13.55 -9.19
CA VAL A 129 -3.17 12.68 -9.97
C VAL A 129 -4.53 13.35 -10.22
N ASN A 130 -5.23 12.91 -11.25
CA ASN A 130 -6.62 13.33 -11.42
C ASN A 130 -7.47 12.86 -10.23
N PRO A 131 -8.42 13.69 -9.75
CA PRO A 131 -9.40 13.24 -8.77
C PRO A 131 -10.11 11.96 -9.21
N GLY A 132 -10.30 11.04 -8.28
CA GLY A 132 -10.91 9.75 -8.56
C GLY A 132 -10.70 8.75 -7.44
N PHE A 133 -11.12 7.52 -7.70
CA PHE A 133 -10.94 6.40 -6.78
C PHE A 133 -9.92 5.42 -7.35
N TYR A 134 -8.76 5.36 -6.74
CA TYR A 134 -7.66 4.43 -7.08
C TYR A 134 -7.85 3.16 -6.24
N ASN A 135 -8.61 2.23 -6.76
CA ASN A 135 -9.17 1.06 -6.04
C ASN A 135 -8.46 -0.26 -6.36
N ALA A 136 -7.34 -0.23 -7.04
CA ALA A 136 -6.47 -1.39 -7.22
C ALA A 136 -4.99 -0.95 -7.20
N LEU A 137 -4.13 -1.82 -6.66
CA LEU A 137 -2.70 -1.58 -6.51
C LEU A 137 -1.91 -2.80 -6.99
N ALA A 138 -0.91 -2.59 -7.82
CA ALA A 138 0.11 -3.59 -8.11
C ALA A 138 1.46 -3.07 -7.63
N TRP A 139 2.22 -3.88 -6.90
CA TRP A 139 3.50 -3.48 -6.33
C TRP A 139 4.44 -4.65 -6.16
N GLU A 140 5.72 -4.36 -5.98
CA GLU A 140 6.76 -5.35 -5.90
C GLU A 140 7.68 -5.10 -4.70
N VAL A 141 8.13 -6.18 -4.08
CA VAL A 141 9.31 -6.19 -3.22
C VAL A 141 10.46 -6.74 -4.06
N THR A 142 11.52 -5.96 -4.23
CA THR A 142 12.60 -6.28 -5.16
C THR A 142 13.96 -6.16 -4.50
N THR A 143 15.00 -6.70 -5.15
CA THR A 143 16.37 -6.65 -4.61
C THR A 143 16.90 -5.22 -4.55
N ALA A 144 17.40 -4.83 -3.40
CA ALA A 144 17.95 -3.48 -3.16
C ALA A 144 19.32 -3.28 -3.80
N ASP A 145 19.56 -2.05 -4.25
CA ASP A 145 20.80 -1.63 -4.88
C ASP A 145 22.03 -1.72 -3.96
N ALA A 146 23.21 -1.77 -4.56
CA ALA A 146 24.50 -1.95 -3.85
C ALA A 146 24.82 -0.84 -2.82
N ASN A 147 24.20 0.34 -2.93
CA ASN A 147 24.39 1.45 -1.99
C ASN A 147 23.31 1.51 -0.88
N SER A 148 22.36 0.59 -0.92
CA SER A 148 21.31 0.47 0.07
C SER A 148 21.82 -0.09 1.40
N PRO A 149 21.18 0.25 2.54
CA PRO A 149 21.47 -0.40 3.82
C PRO A 149 21.25 -1.93 3.79
N ILE A 150 20.41 -2.42 2.88
CA ILE A 150 20.13 -3.86 2.68
C ILE A 150 20.56 -4.34 1.29
N ALA A 151 21.74 -3.90 0.81
CA ALA A 151 22.23 -4.22 -0.51
C ALA A 151 22.16 -5.72 -0.85
N GLY A 152 21.53 -6.05 -1.99
CA GLY A 152 21.37 -7.43 -2.45
C GLY A 152 20.23 -8.22 -1.77
N LYS A 153 19.49 -7.59 -0.86
CA LYS A 153 18.35 -8.19 -0.14
C LYS A 153 17.04 -7.55 -0.58
N THR A 154 15.95 -8.24 -0.39
CA THR A 154 14.58 -7.70 -0.56
C THR A 154 14.01 -7.19 0.75
N MET A 155 14.34 -7.88 1.86
CA MET A 155 13.94 -7.53 3.23
C MET A 155 15.06 -7.85 4.21
N ASN A 156 15.07 -7.13 5.35
CA ASN A 156 15.94 -7.44 6.48
C ASN A 156 15.24 -7.12 7.80
N LEU A 157 15.11 -8.12 8.65
CA LEU A 157 14.47 -8.06 9.97
C LEU A 157 15.57 -8.06 11.02
N ILE A 158 15.68 -6.99 11.79
CA ILE A 158 16.70 -6.82 12.83
C ILE A 158 16.00 -6.48 14.13
N GLY A 159 16.34 -7.16 15.22
CA GLY A 159 15.73 -6.92 16.51
C GLY A 159 16.18 -7.86 17.61
N THR A 160 15.42 -7.88 18.69
CA THR A 160 15.64 -8.76 19.84
C THR A 160 14.40 -9.59 20.12
N ALA A 161 14.57 -10.88 20.32
CA ALA A 161 13.54 -11.77 20.83
C ALA A 161 13.84 -12.16 22.26
N SER A 162 12.86 -12.10 23.18
CA SER A 162 13.08 -12.44 24.58
C SER A 162 12.01 -13.36 25.15
N LYS A 163 12.43 -14.34 25.99
CA LYS A 163 11.54 -15.28 26.64
C LYS A 163 12.17 -15.83 27.92
N ASP A 164 11.46 -15.86 29.02
CA ASP A 164 11.86 -16.46 30.29
C ASP A 164 13.23 -16.00 30.84
N GLY A 165 13.65 -14.77 30.48
CA GLY A 165 14.94 -14.17 30.88
C GLY A 165 16.08 -14.48 29.91
N GLU A 166 15.83 -15.19 28.85
CA GLU A 166 16.73 -15.33 27.69
C GLU A 166 16.45 -14.17 26.72
N ALA A 167 17.49 -13.65 26.06
CA ALA A 167 17.38 -12.67 25.00
C ALA A 167 18.29 -13.09 23.83
N ILE A 168 17.79 -12.97 22.61
CA ILE A 168 18.47 -13.33 21.38
C ILE A 168 18.35 -12.14 20.41
N ASP A 169 19.49 -11.56 20.03
CA ASP A 169 19.54 -10.58 18.97
C ASP A 169 19.42 -11.31 17.62
N PHE A 170 18.53 -10.85 16.74
CA PHE A 170 18.34 -11.47 15.42
C PHE A 170 18.60 -10.50 14.27
N ASP A 171 19.16 -11.03 13.20
CA ASP A 171 19.31 -10.40 11.87
C ASP A 171 18.97 -11.44 10.81
N LEU A 172 17.76 -11.33 10.25
CA LEU A 172 17.22 -12.26 9.26
C LEU A 172 17.07 -11.55 7.93
N SER A 173 17.70 -12.06 6.88
CA SER A 173 17.67 -11.42 5.57
C SER A 173 17.15 -12.33 4.47
N PHE A 174 16.34 -11.72 3.58
CA PHE A 174 15.68 -12.38 2.46
C PHE A 174 16.10 -11.73 1.15
N ASN A 175 16.15 -12.50 0.08
CA ASN A 175 16.55 -12.01 -1.24
C ASN A 175 15.57 -12.38 -2.36
N GLN A 176 14.43 -13.01 -2.03
CA GLN A 176 13.40 -13.43 -2.97
C GLN A 176 12.50 -12.28 -3.37
N PRO A 177 12.49 -11.83 -4.63
CA PRO A 177 11.54 -10.83 -5.11
C PRO A 177 10.12 -11.40 -5.11
N THR A 178 9.15 -10.55 -4.73
CA THR A 178 7.74 -10.90 -4.67
C THR A 178 6.91 -9.79 -5.31
N ALA A 179 5.90 -10.14 -6.09
CA ALA A 179 4.97 -9.19 -6.69
C ALA A 179 3.55 -9.44 -6.18
N TYR A 180 2.81 -8.35 -5.97
CA TYR A 180 1.46 -8.37 -5.44
C TYR A 180 0.50 -7.62 -6.35
N VAL A 181 -0.72 -8.12 -6.43
CA VAL A 181 -1.85 -7.43 -7.03
C VAL A 181 -2.98 -7.40 -6.03
N CYS A 182 -3.44 -6.20 -5.70
CA CYS A 182 -4.39 -5.96 -4.64
C CYS A 182 -5.60 -5.20 -5.19
N GLY A 183 -6.76 -5.44 -4.63
CA GLY A 183 -7.99 -4.72 -4.95
C GLY A 183 -8.92 -4.70 -3.76
N GLU A 184 -10.00 -3.93 -3.92
CA GLU A 184 -11.05 -3.78 -2.95
C GLU A 184 -10.53 -3.45 -1.54
N PHE A 185 -10.14 -2.18 -1.36
CA PHE A 185 -9.68 -1.64 -0.07
C PHE A 185 -10.84 -1.67 0.93
N ILE A 186 -10.96 -2.79 1.66
CA ILE A 186 -12.01 -3.01 2.64
C ILE A 186 -11.53 -2.45 3.97
N GLY A 187 -12.35 -1.59 4.59
CA GLY A 187 -12.20 -1.18 5.97
C GLY A 187 -11.82 0.28 6.19
N ASP A 188 -10.95 0.87 5.39
CA ASP A 188 -10.51 2.24 5.62
C ASP A 188 -11.28 3.28 4.79
N GLU A 189 -11.81 4.25 5.50
CA GLU A 189 -12.83 5.18 5.01
C GLU A 189 -12.45 6.00 3.77
N ARG A 190 -11.19 6.09 3.36
CA ARG A 190 -10.79 6.93 2.23
C ARG A 190 -9.57 6.41 1.46
N GLN A 191 -9.20 5.18 1.63
CA GLN A 191 -8.08 4.62 0.87
C GLN A 191 -8.30 4.79 -0.65
N GLY A 192 -7.32 5.37 -1.33
CA GLY A 192 -7.34 5.60 -2.76
C GLY A 192 -8.32 6.67 -3.26
N MET A 193 -9.09 7.33 -2.39
CA MET A 193 -10.03 8.39 -2.79
C MET A 193 -9.34 9.74 -2.84
N VAL A 194 -9.17 10.31 -4.02
CA VAL A 194 -8.53 11.62 -4.26
C VAL A 194 -9.55 12.62 -4.73
N ASP A 195 -9.64 13.75 -4.04
CA ASP A 195 -10.33 14.95 -4.49
C ASP A 195 -9.31 16.09 -4.70
N ALA A 196 -9.67 17.14 -5.44
CA ALA A 196 -8.76 18.26 -5.69
C ALA A 196 -8.23 18.93 -4.40
N ASP A 197 -9.08 18.99 -3.37
CA ASP A 197 -8.78 19.64 -2.08
C ASP A 197 -8.48 18.63 -0.96
N THR A 198 -8.55 17.33 -1.22
CA THR A 198 -8.36 16.27 -0.21
C THR A 198 -7.46 15.19 -0.78
N PRO A 199 -6.24 15.05 -0.23
CA PRO A 199 -5.32 14.00 -0.64
C PRO A 199 -5.90 12.61 -0.33
N GLY A 200 -5.59 11.65 -1.19
CA GLY A 200 -5.84 10.23 -0.96
C GLY A 200 -4.57 9.52 -0.52
N THR A 201 -4.73 8.37 0.11
CA THR A 201 -3.63 7.49 0.51
C THR A 201 -3.94 6.08 0.05
N VAL A 202 -2.93 5.38 -0.48
CA VAL A 202 -2.93 3.93 -0.66
C VAL A 202 -1.81 3.35 0.20
N GLU A 203 -2.07 2.24 0.86
CA GLU A 203 -1.19 1.66 1.86
C GLU A 203 -0.77 0.25 1.45
N MET A 204 0.53 -0.02 1.52
CA MET A 204 1.10 -1.36 1.51
C MET A 204 1.28 -1.79 2.96
N THR A 205 0.54 -2.77 3.41
CA THR A 205 0.62 -3.32 4.76
C THR A 205 1.38 -4.64 4.73
N PHE A 206 2.24 -4.84 5.73
CA PHE A 206 3.05 -6.05 5.90
C PHE A 206 2.73 -6.69 7.25
N HIS A 207 2.18 -7.90 7.21
CA HIS A 207 1.74 -8.65 8.38
C HIS A 207 2.80 -9.62 8.89
N PHE A 208 3.72 -9.15 9.75
CA PHE A 208 4.82 -9.98 10.27
C PHE A 208 4.39 -11.01 11.32
N ASP A 209 3.19 -10.92 11.84
CA ASP A 209 2.54 -11.98 12.61
C ASP A 209 2.32 -13.25 11.76
N HIS A 210 2.24 -13.15 10.44
CA HIS A 210 2.26 -14.33 9.56
C HIS A 210 3.57 -15.14 9.67
N VAL A 211 4.68 -14.49 10.03
CA VAL A 211 5.97 -15.17 10.25
C VAL A 211 6.05 -15.79 11.64
N PHE A 212 5.69 -15.02 12.66
CA PHE A 212 5.93 -15.38 14.05
C PHE A 212 4.71 -15.94 14.77
N GLY A 213 3.51 -15.78 14.20
CA GLY A 213 2.25 -16.03 14.88
C GLY A 213 1.99 -15.01 15.99
N ASP A 214 0.88 -15.17 16.69
CA ASP A 214 0.46 -14.31 17.79
C ASP A 214 -0.05 -15.14 18.96
N LEU A 215 0.44 -14.86 20.18
CA LEU A 215 0.08 -15.59 21.40
C LEU A 215 -1.40 -15.41 21.78
N ASP A 216 -1.97 -14.23 21.47
CA ASP A 216 -3.36 -13.91 21.80
C ASP A 216 -4.36 -14.55 20.82
N THR A 217 -3.89 -15.02 19.67
CA THR A 217 -4.67 -15.77 18.70
C THR A 217 -4.73 -17.26 19.06
N PRO A 218 -5.90 -17.93 18.91
CA PRO A 218 -6.01 -19.36 19.20
C PRO A 218 -5.02 -20.22 18.41
N PRO A 219 -4.41 -21.27 19.03
CA PRO A 219 -3.45 -22.13 18.34
C PRO A 219 -4.01 -22.87 17.11
N GLU A 220 -5.33 -23.06 17.04
CA GLU A 220 -6.04 -23.67 15.92
C GLU A 220 -6.38 -22.69 14.80
N ASP A 221 -6.14 -21.42 14.96
CA ASP A 221 -6.30 -20.41 13.91
C ASP A 221 -5.27 -20.60 12.79
N ALA A 222 -5.67 -20.30 11.57
CA ALA A 222 -4.79 -20.41 10.40
C ALA A 222 -3.50 -19.60 10.56
N LEU A 223 -3.58 -18.39 11.11
CA LEU A 223 -2.43 -17.54 11.40
C LEU A 223 -1.36 -18.33 12.19
N ASN A 224 -1.74 -18.93 13.31
CA ASN A 224 -0.80 -19.68 14.16
C ASN A 224 -0.42 -21.05 13.59
N GLN A 225 -1.26 -21.66 12.78
CA GLN A 225 -0.92 -22.94 12.14
C GLN A 225 0.12 -22.76 11.02
N ASP A 226 0.00 -21.68 10.26
CA ASP A 226 0.84 -21.41 9.10
C ASP A 226 2.13 -20.66 9.47
N ALA A 227 2.14 -19.87 10.55
CA ALA A 227 3.34 -19.19 11.03
C ALA A 227 4.45 -20.13 11.47
N LEU A 228 5.72 -19.75 11.27
CA LEU A 228 6.88 -20.47 11.79
C LEU A 228 6.95 -20.37 13.33
N GLY A 229 6.73 -19.18 13.90
CA GLY A 229 7.11 -18.84 15.26
C GLY A 229 8.58 -18.40 15.36
N PHE A 230 9.05 -18.09 16.57
CA PHE A 230 10.45 -17.73 16.80
C PHE A 230 11.30 -18.89 17.34
N GLN A 231 10.68 -19.89 17.97
CA GLN A 231 11.41 -21.01 18.60
C GLN A 231 12.37 -21.74 17.64
N PRO A 232 12.01 -22.05 16.37
CA PRO A 232 12.95 -22.69 15.44
C PRO A 232 14.19 -21.84 15.12
N LEU A 233 14.06 -20.51 15.15
CA LEU A 233 15.17 -19.58 14.96
C LEU A 233 16.01 -19.47 16.23
N ALA A 234 15.39 -19.47 17.41
CA ALA A 234 16.08 -19.48 18.70
C ALA A 234 17.00 -20.70 18.86
N GLU A 235 16.58 -21.85 18.35
CA GLU A 235 17.38 -23.09 18.38
C GLU A 235 18.66 -23.02 17.52
N LEU A 236 18.72 -22.09 16.58
CA LEU A 236 19.90 -21.81 15.74
C LEU A 236 20.79 -20.73 16.33
N ALA A 237 20.37 -20.06 17.42
CA ALA A 237 21.15 -19.00 18.04
C ALA A 237 22.46 -19.50 18.61
N SER A 238 23.52 -18.72 18.46
CA SER A 238 24.83 -18.97 19.04
C SER A 238 25.30 -17.76 19.83
N ASN A 239 25.62 -17.96 21.11
CA ASN A 239 26.01 -16.88 22.03
C ASN A 239 25.00 -15.73 22.14
N GLY A 240 23.70 -16.03 22.08
CA GLY A 240 22.64 -15.03 22.18
C GLY A 240 22.37 -14.24 20.88
N THR A 241 22.86 -14.74 19.75
CA THR A 241 22.65 -14.08 18.45
C THR A 241 22.25 -15.11 17.38
N VAL A 242 21.33 -14.74 16.50
CA VAL A 242 21.00 -15.47 15.28
C VAL A 242 21.11 -14.51 14.08
N GLU A 243 22.07 -14.74 13.21
CA GLU A 243 22.30 -13.95 11.98
C GLU A 243 22.27 -14.92 10.79
N LEU A 244 21.18 -14.86 10.01
CA LEU A 244 20.92 -15.82 8.95
C LEU A 244 20.42 -15.11 7.69
N ASP A 245 21.06 -15.41 6.57
CA ASP A 245 20.55 -15.14 5.25
C ASP A 245 19.68 -16.29 4.75
N GLU A 246 19.02 -16.09 3.62
CA GLU A 246 18.10 -17.07 3.04
C GLU A 246 18.76 -18.43 2.75
N GLU A 247 20.04 -18.47 2.31
CA GLU A 247 20.78 -19.70 2.07
C GLU A 247 21.06 -20.44 3.40
N SER A 248 21.42 -19.71 4.44
CA SER A 248 21.64 -20.22 5.78
C SER A 248 20.34 -20.76 6.40
N LEU A 249 19.22 -20.02 6.27
CA LEU A 249 17.89 -20.47 6.69
C LEU A 249 17.49 -21.78 5.98
N ALA A 250 17.66 -21.85 4.66
CA ALA A 250 17.36 -23.05 3.87
C ALA A 250 18.19 -24.28 4.28
N SER A 251 19.43 -24.05 4.72
CA SER A 251 20.34 -25.15 5.06
C SER A 251 20.23 -25.60 6.50
N GLN A 252 19.80 -24.74 7.43
CA GLN A 252 19.83 -25.00 8.87
C GLN A 252 18.44 -25.32 9.45
N LEU A 253 17.38 -24.76 8.90
CA LEU A 253 16.02 -25.11 9.31
C LEU A 253 15.62 -26.50 8.76
N PRO A 254 14.76 -27.24 9.46
CA PRO A 254 14.05 -28.37 8.86
C PRO A 254 13.31 -27.93 7.60
N ALA A 255 13.28 -28.77 6.57
CA ALA A 255 12.70 -28.40 5.26
C ALA A 255 11.25 -27.90 5.36
N SER A 256 10.43 -28.49 6.25
CA SER A 256 9.05 -28.05 6.48
C SER A 256 8.95 -26.66 7.12
N ASP A 257 9.91 -26.31 7.95
CA ASP A 257 9.93 -25.02 8.65
C ASP A 257 10.43 -23.91 7.71
N TYR A 258 11.40 -24.23 6.87
CA TYR A 258 11.86 -23.33 5.82
C TYR A 258 10.76 -23.07 4.77
N GLU A 259 10.04 -24.11 4.32
CA GLU A 259 8.89 -23.98 3.41
C GLU A 259 7.82 -23.06 4.00
N ARG A 260 7.47 -23.27 5.29
CA ARG A 260 6.51 -22.42 6.02
C ARG A 260 7.00 -20.96 6.11
N LEU A 261 8.28 -20.75 6.40
CA LEU A 261 8.86 -19.40 6.42
C LEU A 261 8.79 -18.72 5.06
N GLN A 262 9.11 -19.44 3.98
CA GLN A 262 9.01 -18.89 2.63
C GLN A 262 7.57 -18.52 2.25
N GLU A 263 6.59 -19.34 2.58
CA GLU A 263 5.18 -19.07 2.35
C GLU A 263 4.70 -17.85 3.14
N ALA A 264 5.12 -17.73 4.42
CA ALA A 264 4.81 -16.58 5.26
C ALA A 264 5.42 -15.28 4.69
N ILE A 265 6.70 -15.28 4.31
CA ILE A 265 7.39 -14.12 3.72
C ILE A 265 6.73 -13.71 2.39
N ALA A 266 6.36 -14.67 1.55
CA ALA A 266 5.67 -14.38 0.30
C ALA A 266 4.25 -13.82 0.53
N GLY A 267 3.60 -14.21 1.60
CA GLY A 267 2.24 -13.81 1.97
C GLY A 267 2.13 -12.53 2.81
N LEU A 268 3.24 -11.81 3.07
CA LEU A 268 3.23 -10.63 3.95
C LEU A 268 2.43 -9.45 3.42
N GLY A 269 2.35 -9.29 2.08
CA GLY A 269 1.82 -8.08 1.48
C GLY A 269 0.30 -8.01 1.41
N HIS A 270 -0.25 -6.92 1.95
CA HIS A 270 -1.66 -6.59 1.95
C HIS A 270 -1.86 -5.11 1.54
N VAL A 271 -3.10 -4.68 1.39
CA VAL A 271 -3.47 -3.26 1.27
C VAL A 271 -4.53 -2.99 2.33
N GLY A 272 -4.14 -2.42 3.46
CA GLY A 272 -4.99 -2.35 4.64
C GLY A 272 -5.57 -3.74 4.96
N GLU A 273 -6.87 -3.83 5.16
CA GLU A 273 -7.59 -5.11 5.32
C GLU A 273 -7.91 -5.80 3.97
N GLY A 274 -7.50 -5.20 2.84
CA GLY A 274 -7.74 -5.70 1.50
C GLY A 274 -6.83 -6.86 1.13
N HIS A 275 -7.37 -7.84 0.42
CA HIS A 275 -6.62 -9.00 -0.01
C HIS A 275 -5.71 -8.69 -1.21
N CYS A 276 -4.47 -9.09 -1.10
CA CYS A 276 -3.53 -9.18 -2.22
C CYS A 276 -3.34 -10.64 -2.63
N VAL A 277 -3.02 -10.86 -3.90
CA VAL A 277 -2.52 -12.15 -4.35
C VAL A 277 -1.07 -12.02 -4.76
N VAL A 278 -0.30 -13.02 -4.42
CA VAL A 278 1.09 -13.14 -4.86
C VAL A 278 1.10 -13.54 -6.32
N THR A 279 1.83 -12.79 -7.13
CA THR A 279 2.03 -13.07 -8.54
C THR A 279 3.51 -13.35 -8.79
N SER A 280 3.84 -14.03 -9.87
CA SER A 280 5.24 -14.19 -10.25
C SER A 280 5.80 -12.84 -10.71
N SER A 281 6.89 -12.39 -10.10
CA SER A 281 7.70 -11.29 -10.63
C SER A 281 8.18 -11.66 -12.04
N GLN A 282 7.94 -10.77 -13.02
CA GLN A 282 8.36 -11.00 -14.41
C GLN A 282 9.82 -10.61 -14.62
#